data_d9d1af29f6a2a43aafecf96c8862ffdc
#
_entry.id   d9d1af29f6a2a43aafecf96c8862ffdc
#
_cell.length_a   1.000
_cell.length_b   1.000
_cell.length_c   1.000
_cell.angle_alpha   90.00
_cell.angle_beta   90.00
_cell.angle_gamma   90.00
#
_symmetry.space_group_name_H-M   'P 1'
#
loop_
_entity.id
_entity.type
_entity.pdbx_description
1 polymer ?
#
loop_
_entity_poly.entity_id
_entity_poly.type
_entity_poly.pdbx_seq_one_letter_code
_entity_poly.pdbx_strand_id
1 'polypeptide(L)'
;MDLLHLLRLLLTACVFGLSQTINPFVVQQTASDPCYDENSAPRRCIPEFVNAAFGKEVQASSTCGKPPTRHCDASDPRKAHPASYLTDLNTASNMTCWRSESLHLSPQNVTLTLSLAKKFEVIYVSLQFCSARPESAAILKSMDYGKTWVPYQYYSSQCRKIYGKPNKATVTKQNEQEALCTDGHTDLYPLTGGLIAFSTLDGRPSAQDFDNSPVLQDWVTATDIRVIFSRPHLFRELGGRDNEEDDGGTGSSSYYYAVGEFQVGGRCKCNGHASRCMKDKESKLVCDCKHNTEGPECDRCKPFHYDRPWQRANAREANECLACNCNLHARRCRFNMELYKLSGRKSGGVCLNCRHNTAGRHCHYCKEGFYRDMSKSITDRKACKACDCHPVGAAGKTCNQTTGQCPCKDGVTGLTCNRCAKGYQQSRSPVAPCISEPPPHLTYCDSYCKPAKGNYKINMKKYCKKDYVVQVNVLDMETVANWAKFTVNVLSVYKCRDERVKRGDNFLWIHMKDLACKCPKIQISRKYLVMGISENPTDRPGLMADKNSLVIQWRDAWTRRLRKLQRREKKGKCLKP
;
A
#
# COMPACT_ATOMS: atom_id res chain seq x y z
N MET A 1 -85.14 19.02 -12.59
CA MET A 1 -83.81 18.35 -12.48
C MET A 1 -83.67 17.86 -11.08
N ASP A 2 -83.86 16.54 -10.91
CA ASP A 2 -84.19 15.92 -9.64
C ASP A 2 -83.03 15.82 -8.67
N LEU A 3 -83.34 16.10 -7.43
CA LEU A 3 -82.45 15.97 -6.27
C LEU A 3 -81.77 14.60 -6.20
N LEU A 4 -82.39 13.57 -6.79
CA LEU A 4 -81.88 12.22 -6.93
C LEU A 4 -80.66 12.10 -7.89
N HIS A 5 -80.62 12.96 -8.91
CA HIS A 5 -79.46 13.01 -9.85
C HIS A 5 -78.24 13.67 -9.24
N LEU A 6 -78.46 14.71 -8.41
CA LEU A 6 -77.39 15.38 -7.66
C LEU A 6 -76.79 14.46 -6.58
N LEU A 7 -77.66 13.71 -5.88
CA LEU A 7 -77.21 12.73 -4.87
C LEU A 7 -76.42 11.59 -5.49
N ARG A 8 -76.81 11.12 -6.70
CA ARG A 8 -76.07 10.09 -7.43
C ARG A 8 -74.72 10.59 -7.93
N LEU A 9 -74.64 11.84 -8.41
CA LEU A 9 -73.38 12.45 -8.82
C LEU A 9 -72.42 12.69 -7.64
N LEU A 10 -72.97 13.09 -6.48
CA LEU A 10 -72.19 13.23 -5.25
C LEU A 10 -71.72 11.90 -4.68
N LEU A 11 -72.55 10.83 -4.77
CA LEU A 11 -72.15 9.47 -4.33
C LEU A 11 -71.09 8.85 -5.28
N THR A 12 -71.20 9.10 -6.61
CA THR A 12 -70.17 8.66 -7.56
C THR A 12 -68.89 9.44 -7.40
N ALA A 13 -68.93 10.75 -7.10
CA ALA A 13 -67.74 11.53 -6.80
C ALA A 13 -67.05 11.10 -5.50
N CYS A 14 -67.86 10.75 -4.45
CA CYS A 14 -67.26 10.20 -3.21
C CYS A 14 -66.68 8.78 -3.38
N VAL A 15 -67.25 7.95 -4.24
CA VAL A 15 -66.70 6.60 -4.50
C VAL A 15 -65.46 6.67 -5.37
N PHE A 16 -65.35 7.65 -6.29
CA PHE A 16 -64.12 7.85 -7.07
C PHE A 16 -63.05 8.66 -6.27
N GLY A 17 -63.43 9.42 -5.25
CA GLY A 17 -62.48 10.14 -4.38
C GLY A 17 -61.87 9.29 -3.27
N LEU A 18 -62.43 8.10 -3.00
CA LEU A 18 -61.93 7.19 -1.95
C LEU A 18 -61.14 6.01 -2.46
N SER A 19 -60.91 5.91 -3.77
CA SER A 19 -60.01 4.93 -4.36
C SER A 19 -58.67 5.56 -4.80
N GLN A 20 -58.27 6.71 -4.24
CA GLN A 20 -56.86 6.92 -4.08
C GLN A 20 -56.38 5.93 -3.01
N THR A 21 -56.02 4.75 -3.49
CA THR A 21 -55.11 3.89 -2.76
C THR A 21 -54.02 4.79 -2.23
N ILE A 22 -54.03 4.99 -0.93
CA ILE A 22 -52.83 5.32 -0.17
C ILE A 22 -51.86 4.23 -0.56
N ASN A 23 -51.08 4.46 -1.59
CA ASN A 23 -49.81 3.80 -1.69
C ASN A 23 -49.17 4.11 -0.34
N PRO A 24 -49.01 3.12 0.55
CA PRO A 24 -48.08 3.30 1.61
C PRO A 24 -46.83 3.69 0.81
N PHE A 25 -46.34 4.88 0.97
CA PHE A 25 -44.98 5.19 0.66
C PHE A 25 -44.20 4.09 1.35
N VAL A 26 -43.90 3.05 0.61
CA VAL A 26 -42.66 2.37 0.77
C VAL A 26 -41.67 3.51 0.54
N VAL A 27 -41.36 4.22 1.63
CA VAL A 27 -40.06 4.80 1.78
C VAL A 27 -39.19 3.60 1.46
N GLN A 28 -38.74 3.51 0.21
CA GLN A 28 -37.52 2.80 -0.07
C GLN A 28 -36.53 3.52 0.84
N GLN A 29 -36.46 3.05 2.09
CA GLN A 29 -35.24 3.17 2.86
C GLN A 29 -34.22 2.65 1.87
N THR A 30 -33.53 3.57 1.20
CA THR A 30 -32.32 3.26 0.48
C THR A 30 -31.52 2.50 1.52
N ALA A 31 -31.48 1.17 1.38
CA ALA A 31 -30.87 0.31 2.36
C ALA A 31 -29.48 0.87 2.56
N SER A 32 -29.22 1.40 3.76
CA SER A 32 -27.96 2.07 4.06
C SER A 32 -26.86 1.08 3.70
N ASP A 33 -25.90 1.50 2.89
CA ASP A 33 -24.83 0.61 2.44
C ASP A 33 -24.16 0.00 3.68
N PRO A 34 -24.18 -1.34 3.86
CA PRO A 34 -23.63 -1.98 5.04
C PRO A 34 -22.15 -1.66 5.31
N CYS A 35 -21.45 -1.08 4.33
CA CYS A 35 -20.05 -0.69 4.45
C CYS A 35 -19.83 0.69 5.09
N TYR A 36 -20.90 1.40 5.40
CA TYR A 36 -20.88 2.71 6.06
C TYR A 36 -21.86 2.73 7.24
N ASP A 37 -21.55 3.51 8.25
CA ASP A 37 -22.47 3.77 9.35
C ASP A 37 -23.47 4.91 9.02
N GLU A 38 -24.32 5.24 9.95
CA GLU A 38 -25.32 6.31 9.81
C GLU A 38 -24.68 7.69 9.54
N ASN A 39 -23.44 7.88 9.99
CA ASN A 39 -22.66 9.10 9.78
C ASN A 39 -21.82 9.05 8.50
N SER A 40 -22.03 8.06 7.64
CA SER A 40 -21.22 7.78 6.43
C SER A 40 -19.74 7.49 6.75
N ALA A 41 -19.41 7.10 7.97
CA ALA A 41 -18.07 6.64 8.29
C ALA A 41 -17.87 5.18 7.85
N PRO A 42 -16.72 4.86 7.25
CA PRO A 42 -16.48 3.52 6.74
C PRO A 42 -16.40 2.49 7.87
N ARG A 43 -17.08 1.36 7.70
CA ARG A 43 -17.01 0.21 8.60
C ARG A 43 -16.78 -1.08 7.83
N ARG A 44 -16.23 -2.09 8.49
CA ARG A 44 -16.07 -3.41 7.89
C ARG A 44 -17.41 -3.94 7.39
N CYS A 45 -17.44 -4.43 6.17
CA CYS A 45 -18.56 -5.13 5.59
C CYS A 45 -18.12 -6.46 4.97
N ILE A 46 -18.98 -7.45 5.05
CA ILE A 46 -18.70 -8.81 4.57
C ILE A 46 -19.90 -9.29 3.72
N PRO A 47 -19.65 -10.03 2.64
CA PRO A 47 -20.70 -10.62 1.83
C PRO A 47 -21.54 -11.62 2.61
N GLU A 48 -22.76 -11.84 2.12
CA GLU A 48 -23.65 -12.86 2.66
C GLU A 48 -23.02 -14.25 2.60
N PHE A 49 -23.42 -15.08 3.55
CA PHE A 49 -23.06 -16.48 3.56
C PHE A 49 -23.91 -17.24 2.53
N VAL A 50 -23.26 -18.00 1.67
CA VAL A 50 -23.91 -18.73 0.58
C VAL A 50 -23.35 -20.14 0.43
N ASN A 51 -24.13 -21.04 -0.17
CA ASN A 51 -23.57 -22.25 -0.75
C ASN A 51 -22.91 -21.90 -2.09
N ALA A 52 -21.60 -21.80 -2.09
CA ALA A 52 -20.82 -21.42 -3.27
C ALA A 52 -20.81 -22.50 -4.36
N ALA A 53 -21.22 -23.74 -4.05
CA ALA A 53 -21.33 -24.84 -4.99
C ALA A 53 -22.63 -24.78 -5.79
N PHE A 54 -23.67 -24.14 -5.27
CA PHE A 54 -25.01 -24.17 -5.88
C PHE A 54 -25.00 -23.75 -7.36
N GLY A 55 -25.53 -24.63 -8.22
CA GLY A 55 -25.63 -24.44 -9.66
C GLY A 55 -24.29 -24.40 -10.40
N LYS A 56 -23.17 -24.82 -9.75
CA LYS A 56 -21.86 -24.92 -10.39
C LYS A 56 -21.64 -26.28 -11.01
N GLU A 57 -20.90 -26.32 -12.10
CA GLU A 57 -20.52 -27.58 -12.74
C GLU A 57 -19.42 -28.27 -11.91
N VAL A 58 -19.61 -29.55 -11.62
CA VAL A 58 -18.63 -30.42 -10.98
C VAL A 58 -18.00 -31.33 -12.02
N GLN A 59 -16.68 -31.32 -12.10
CA GLN A 59 -15.93 -32.27 -12.93
C GLN A 59 -15.74 -33.57 -12.13
N ALA A 60 -16.46 -34.62 -12.49
CA ALA A 60 -16.33 -35.95 -11.93
C ALA A 60 -15.45 -36.83 -12.83
N SER A 61 -14.44 -37.50 -12.25
CA SER A 61 -13.56 -38.41 -13.00
C SER A 61 -14.26 -39.67 -13.49
N SER A 62 -15.41 -40.00 -12.89
CA SER A 62 -16.23 -41.16 -13.20
C SER A 62 -17.69 -40.79 -13.06
N THR A 63 -18.52 -41.12 -14.03
CA THR A 63 -20.00 -40.98 -13.99
C THR A 63 -20.60 -42.13 -14.76
N CYS A 64 -21.54 -42.85 -14.16
CA CYS A 64 -22.14 -44.04 -14.77
C CYS A 64 -22.97 -43.71 -16.02
N GLY A 65 -23.23 -44.73 -16.83
CA GLY A 65 -24.10 -44.63 -18.00
C GLY A 65 -23.41 -44.48 -19.34
N LYS A 66 -22.08 -44.59 -19.37
CA LYS A 66 -21.25 -44.64 -20.61
C LYS A 66 -20.18 -45.71 -20.46
N PRO A 67 -20.41 -46.97 -20.87
CA PRO A 67 -21.56 -47.52 -21.62
C PRO A 67 -22.83 -47.61 -20.75
N PRO A 68 -24.03 -47.64 -21.38
CA PRO A 68 -25.30 -47.82 -20.68
C PRO A 68 -25.36 -49.18 -19.96
N THR A 69 -25.94 -49.16 -18.75
CA THR A 69 -26.20 -50.36 -17.95
C THR A 69 -27.69 -50.44 -17.61
N ARG A 70 -28.17 -51.58 -17.09
CA ARG A 70 -29.56 -51.74 -16.69
C ARG A 70 -30.07 -50.66 -15.75
N HIS A 71 -29.19 -50.14 -14.86
CA HIS A 71 -29.54 -49.21 -13.79
C HIS A 71 -28.98 -47.80 -14.00
N CYS A 72 -28.19 -47.56 -15.04
CA CYS A 72 -27.62 -46.27 -15.34
C CYS A 72 -27.40 -46.09 -16.84
N ASP A 73 -28.07 -45.13 -17.41
CA ASP A 73 -27.98 -44.78 -18.82
C ASP A 73 -28.00 -43.26 -18.97
N ALA A 74 -26.90 -42.69 -19.47
CA ALA A 74 -26.77 -41.25 -19.64
C ALA A 74 -27.71 -40.66 -20.71
N SER A 75 -28.25 -41.50 -21.59
CA SER A 75 -29.21 -41.11 -22.63
C SER A 75 -30.67 -41.16 -22.18
N ASP A 76 -30.97 -41.88 -21.11
CA ASP A 76 -32.32 -41.97 -20.53
C ASP A 76 -32.45 -41.05 -19.30
N PRO A 77 -33.22 -39.97 -19.35
CA PRO A 77 -33.40 -39.05 -18.22
C PRO A 77 -33.87 -39.71 -16.91
N ARG A 78 -34.52 -40.87 -16.99
CA ARG A 78 -35.00 -41.61 -15.81
C ARG A 78 -33.91 -42.45 -15.14
N LYS A 79 -32.81 -42.72 -15.86
CA LYS A 79 -31.69 -43.54 -15.41
C LYS A 79 -30.37 -42.75 -15.39
N ALA A 80 -30.42 -41.49 -15.78
CA ALA A 80 -29.25 -40.63 -15.78
C ALA A 80 -28.93 -40.17 -14.36
N HIS A 81 -27.61 -40.21 -14.03
CA HIS A 81 -27.05 -39.73 -12.75
C HIS A 81 -25.89 -38.76 -12.99
N PRO A 82 -26.15 -37.64 -13.67
CA PRO A 82 -25.12 -36.70 -14.08
C PRO A 82 -24.50 -35.95 -12.89
N ALA A 83 -23.27 -35.38 -13.08
CA ALA A 83 -22.57 -34.61 -12.06
C ALA A 83 -23.31 -33.31 -11.65
N SER A 84 -24.25 -32.82 -12.48
CA SER A 84 -25.09 -31.66 -12.12
C SER A 84 -25.97 -31.90 -10.90
N TYR A 85 -26.29 -33.15 -10.58
CA TYR A 85 -27.03 -33.53 -9.39
C TYR A 85 -26.27 -33.36 -8.07
N LEU A 86 -24.97 -33.06 -8.15
CA LEU A 86 -24.14 -32.76 -6.98
C LEU A 86 -24.38 -31.35 -6.42
N THR A 87 -24.89 -30.43 -7.23
CA THR A 87 -24.98 -29.00 -6.90
C THR A 87 -26.34 -28.38 -7.22
N ASP A 88 -27.34 -29.21 -7.52
CA ASP A 88 -28.73 -28.80 -7.68
C ASP A 88 -29.38 -28.57 -6.30
N LEU A 89 -30.66 -28.21 -6.30
CA LEU A 89 -31.43 -28.04 -5.08
C LEU A 89 -32.22 -29.32 -4.77
N ASN A 90 -31.72 -30.13 -3.85
CA ASN A 90 -32.44 -31.27 -3.34
C ASN A 90 -33.54 -30.85 -2.36
N THR A 91 -34.73 -31.45 -2.51
CA THR A 91 -35.83 -31.32 -1.56
C THR A 91 -36.22 -32.70 -1.05
N ALA A 92 -36.92 -32.77 0.08
CA ALA A 92 -37.38 -34.04 0.64
C ALA A 92 -38.26 -34.87 -0.32
N SER A 93 -38.91 -34.22 -1.29
CA SER A 93 -39.78 -34.85 -2.29
C SER A 93 -39.07 -35.16 -3.61
N ASN A 94 -37.91 -34.58 -3.86
CA ASN A 94 -37.16 -34.78 -5.12
C ASN A 94 -35.67 -34.85 -4.82
N MET A 95 -35.17 -36.03 -4.49
CA MET A 95 -33.80 -36.28 -4.18
C MET A 95 -33.08 -36.83 -5.43
N THR A 96 -32.16 -36.07 -5.96
CA THR A 96 -31.29 -36.45 -7.07
C THR A 96 -29.96 -36.98 -6.54
N CYS A 97 -29.30 -37.88 -7.26
CA CYS A 97 -28.03 -38.44 -6.88
C CYS A 97 -27.13 -38.63 -8.09
N TRP A 98 -25.96 -38.02 -8.07
CA TRP A 98 -24.87 -38.40 -8.95
C TRP A 98 -24.38 -39.79 -8.58
N ARG A 99 -23.99 -40.60 -9.58
CA ARG A 99 -23.43 -41.94 -9.37
C ARG A 99 -22.19 -42.19 -10.21
N SER A 100 -21.16 -42.75 -9.58
CA SER A 100 -19.95 -43.21 -10.27
C SER A 100 -20.22 -44.48 -11.08
N GLU A 101 -19.32 -44.83 -11.98
CA GLU A 101 -19.25 -46.19 -12.55
C GLU A 101 -19.03 -47.24 -11.44
N SER A 102 -19.28 -48.50 -11.78
CA SER A 102 -18.97 -49.62 -10.88
C SER A 102 -17.46 -49.71 -10.61
N LEU A 103 -17.07 -49.73 -9.34
CA LEU A 103 -15.69 -49.79 -8.90
C LEU A 103 -15.00 -51.13 -9.18
N HIS A 104 -15.77 -52.16 -9.58
CA HIS A 104 -15.22 -53.42 -10.06
C HIS A 104 -14.55 -53.28 -11.43
N LEU A 105 -15.06 -52.35 -12.26
CA LEU A 105 -14.56 -52.12 -13.60
C LEU A 105 -13.40 -51.13 -13.63
N SER A 106 -13.28 -50.28 -12.59
CA SER A 106 -12.26 -49.29 -12.49
C SER A 106 -11.88 -49.02 -11.00
N PRO A 107 -10.94 -49.75 -10.45
CA PRO A 107 -10.55 -49.62 -9.03
C PRO A 107 -9.79 -48.35 -8.69
N GLN A 108 -9.83 -47.33 -9.54
CA GLN A 108 -9.14 -46.07 -9.35
C GLN A 108 -9.91 -45.12 -8.41
N ASN A 109 -9.18 -44.17 -7.83
CA ASN A 109 -9.76 -43.10 -7.02
C ASN A 109 -10.81 -42.34 -7.84
N VAL A 110 -11.97 -42.09 -7.28
CA VAL A 110 -13.00 -41.23 -7.89
C VAL A 110 -12.80 -39.81 -7.38
N THR A 111 -12.67 -38.87 -8.28
CA THR A 111 -12.38 -37.48 -7.98
C THR A 111 -13.51 -36.58 -8.44
N LEU A 112 -13.95 -35.70 -7.53
CA LEU A 112 -14.90 -34.62 -7.82
C LEU A 112 -14.15 -33.30 -7.70
N THR A 113 -14.14 -32.46 -8.72
CA THR A 113 -13.51 -31.15 -8.74
C THR A 113 -14.55 -30.07 -9.02
N LEU A 114 -14.66 -29.12 -8.09
CA LEU A 114 -15.58 -28.00 -8.15
C LEU A 114 -14.79 -26.69 -8.21
N SER A 115 -15.04 -25.87 -9.25
CA SER A 115 -14.52 -24.50 -9.28
C SER A 115 -15.54 -23.52 -8.72
N LEU A 116 -15.08 -22.71 -7.76
CA LEU A 116 -15.89 -21.63 -7.17
C LEU A 116 -15.87 -20.37 -8.06
N ALA A 117 -15.03 -20.36 -9.09
CA ALA A 117 -14.81 -19.27 -10.05
C ALA A 117 -14.30 -17.96 -9.43
N LYS A 118 -14.04 -17.93 -8.13
CA LYS A 118 -13.54 -16.79 -7.35
C LYS A 118 -12.94 -17.30 -6.04
N LYS A 119 -12.13 -16.48 -5.39
CA LYS A 119 -11.70 -16.76 -4.00
C LYS A 119 -12.87 -16.61 -3.04
N PHE A 120 -13.11 -17.65 -2.27
CA PHE A 120 -14.06 -17.71 -1.17
C PHE A 120 -13.33 -17.92 0.16
N GLU A 121 -13.90 -17.39 1.23
CA GLU A 121 -13.61 -17.80 2.61
C GLU A 121 -14.57 -18.95 2.92
N VAL A 122 -14.08 -20.18 2.75
CA VAL A 122 -14.85 -21.40 2.97
C VAL A 122 -14.94 -21.70 4.45
N ILE A 123 -16.16 -21.91 4.94
CA ILE A 123 -16.45 -22.24 6.34
C ILE A 123 -16.65 -23.73 6.50
N TYR A 124 -17.38 -24.36 5.57
CA TYR A 124 -17.55 -25.81 5.58
C TYR A 124 -17.60 -26.38 4.17
N VAL A 125 -17.27 -27.67 4.08
CA VAL A 125 -17.51 -28.53 2.92
C VAL A 125 -18.29 -29.73 3.39
N SER A 126 -19.42 -30.05 2.74
CA SER A 126 -20.22 -31.23 3.08
C SER A 126 -20.64 -32.00 1.87
N LEU A 127 -20.76 -33.32 2.05
CA LEU A 127 -21.23 -34.27 1.06
C LEU A 127 -22.29 -35.17 1.70
N GLN A 128 -23.46 -35.19 1.10
CA GLN A 128 -24.54 -36.12 1.50
C GLN A 128 -24.58 -37.29 0.54
N PHE A 129 -24.46 -38.49 1.06
CA PHE A 129 -24.38 -39.73 0.27
C PHE A 129 -25.74 -40.40 0.10
N CYS A 130 -26.01 -40.85 -1.11
CA CYS A 130 -27.12 -41.77 -1.41
C CYS A 130 -26.67 -43.24 -1.32
N SER A 131 -25.37 -43.49 -1.31
CA SER A 131 -24.72 -44.80 -1.04
C SER A 131 -24.04 -44.80 0.31
N ALA A 132 -23.44 -45.93 0.66
CA ALA A 132 -22.52 -45.98 1.78
C ALA A 132 -21.34 -44.98 1.55
N ARG A 133 -20.88 -44.35 2.63
CA ARG A 133 -19.73 -43.44 2.60
C ARG A 133 -18.46 -44.21 2.23
N PRO A 134 -17.46 -43.57 1.65
CA PRO A 134 -16.15 -44.19 1.45
C PRO A 134 -15.46 -44.48 2.79
N GLU A 135 -14.67 -45.54 2.87
CA GLU A 135 -13.79 -45.82 4.00
C GLU A 135 -12.66 -44.80 4.08
N SER A 136 -12.22 -44.32 2.92
CA SER A 136 -11.15 -43.31 2.86
C SER A 136 -11.45 -42.25 1.81
N ALA A 137 -11.34 -40.99 2.23
CA ALA A 137 -11.56 -39.84 1.38
C ALA A 137 -10.60 -38.69 1.77
N ALA A 138 -10.33 -37.82 0.81
CA ALA A 138 -9.58 -36.61 1.01
C ALA A 138 -10.30 -35.40 0.43
N ILE A 139 -10.29 -34.28 1.14
CA ILE A 139 -10.72 -32.99 0.65
C ILE A 139 -9.46 -32.14 0.44
N LEU A 140 -9.29 -31.57 -0.75
CA LEU A 140 -8.21 -30.69 -1.11
C LEU A 140 -8.78 -29.35 -1.56
N LYS A 141 -8.01 -28.29 -1.40
CA LYS A 141 -8.31 -26.96 -1.94
C LYS A 141 -7.24 -26.48 -2.90
N SER A 142 -7.64 -25.59 -3.79
CA SER A 142 -6.74 -24.74 -4.58
C SER A 142 -6.96 -23.27 -4.21
N MET A 143 -5.91 -22.46 -4.30
CA MET A 143 -5.96 -20.99 -4.14
C MET A 143 -5.60 -20.25 -5.45
N ASP A 144 -5.27 -21.00 -6.50
CA ASP A 144 -4.72 -20.52 -7.76
C ASP A 144 -5.47 -21.06 -8.98
N TYR A 145 -6.78 -21.27 -8.81
CA TYR A 145 -7.69 -21.74 -9.86
C TYR A 145 -7.31 -23.11 -10.43
N GLY A 146 -7.06 -24.06 -9.52
CA GLY A 146 -6.83 -25.47 -9.86
C GLY A 146 -5.41 -25.82 -10.31
N LYS A 147 -4.46 -24.90 -10.28
CA LYS A 147 -3.06 -25.16 -10.69
C LYS A 147 -2.32 -25.98 -9.66
N THR A 148 -2.46 -25.63 -8.38
CA THR A 148 -1.87 -26.37 -7.26
C THR A 148 -2.94 -26.78 -6.26
N TRP A 149 -2.72 -27.92 -5.59
CA TRP A 149 -3.67 -28.49 -4.65
C TRP A 149 -3.01 -28.75 -3.31
N VAL A 150 -3.68 -28.31 -2.25
CA VAL A 150 -3.23 -28.47 -0.87
C VAL A 150 -4.28 -29.29 -0.11
N PRO A 151 -3.89 -30.29 0.68
CA PRO A 151 -4.82 -31.03 1.51
C PRO A 151 -5.57 -30.11 2.48
N TYR A 152 -6.87 -30.35 2.64
CA TYR A 152 -7.74 -29.65 3.57
C TYR A 152 -8.12 -30.54 4.74
N GLN A 153 -8.54 -31.78 4.43
CA GLN A 153 -8.93 -32.78 5.42
C GLN A 153 -8.79 -34.18 4.83
N TYR A 154 -8.44 -35.15 5.68
CA TYR A 154 -8.41 -36.57 5.37
C TYR A 154 -9.40 -37.33 6.25
N TYR A 155 -10.06 -38.33 5.69
CA TYR A 155 -10.93 -39.26 6.37
C TYR A 155 -10.48 -40.68 6.09
N SER A 156 -10.21 -41.47 7.14
CA SER A 156 -9.89 -42.88 6.99
C SER A 156 -9.92 -43.58 8.34
N SER A 157 -10.38 -44.80 8.39
CA SER A 157 -10.21 -45.70 9.53
C SER A 157 -8.72 -46.05 9.73
N GLN A 158 -7.89 -45.91 8.68
CA GLN A 158 -6.46 -46.25 8.66
C GLN A 158 -5.59 -45.03 8.34
N CYS A 159 -5.81 -43.88 9.01
CA CYS A 159 -5.12 -42.60 8.78
C CYS A 159 -3.61 -42.72 8.60
N ARG A 160 -2.97 -43.48 9.48
CA ARG A 160 -1.50 -43.64 9.46
C ARG A 160 -1.01 -44.41 8.24
N LYS A 161 -1.75 -45.46 7.84
CA LYS A 161 -1.38 -46.33 6.72
C LYS A 161 -1.60 -45.65 5.36
N ILE A 162 -2.70 -44.90 5.21
CA ILE A 162 -3.13 -44.35 3.90
C ILE A 162 -2.56 -42.95 3.69
N TYR A 163 -2.57 -42.10 4.71
CA TYR A 163 -2.18 -40.69 4.60
C TYR A 163 -0.93 -40.32 5.40
N GLY A 164 -0.32 -41.28 6.11
CA GLY A 164 0.86 -41.02 6.97
C GLY A 164 0.58 -40.07 8.13
N LYS A 165 -0.70 -39.86 8.49
CA LYS A 165 -1.14 -38.92 9.52
C LYS A 165 -1.67 -39.65 10.74
N PRO A 166 -1.43 -39.15 11.98
CA PRO A 166 -2.10 -39.67 13.15
C PRO A 166 -3.60 -39.42 13.09
N ASN A 167 -4.39 -40.33 13.70
CA ASN A 167 -5.82 -40.12 13.84
C ASN A 167 -6.11 -39.04 14.89
N LYS A 168 -6.98 -38.05 14.56
CA LYS A 168 -7.44 -37.00 15.48
C LYS A 168 -6.31 -36.23 16.16
N ALA A 169 -5.29 -35.81 15.38
CA ALA A 169 -4.18 -35.02 15.91
C ALA A 169 -4.67 -33.67 16.46
N THR A 170 -4.01 -33.20 17.53
CA THR A 170 -4.31 -31.89 18.12
C THR A 170 -3.76 -30.76 17.25
N VAL A 171 -4.56 -29.73 17.01
CA VAL A 171 -4.15 -28.51 16.31
C VAL A 171 -3.56 -27.53 17.33
N THR A 172 -2.38 -27.00 17.02
CA THR A 172 -1.69 -25.95 17.78
C THR A 172 -1.49 -24.73 16.88
N LYS A 173 -1.09 -23.61 17.45
CA LYS A 173 -0.76 -22.39 16.65
C LYS A 173 0.32 -22.61 15.59
N GLN A 174 1.16 -23.63 15.75
CA GLN A 174 2.25 -23.91 14.81
C GLN A 174 1.79 -24.70 13.57
N ASN A 175 0.68 -25.49 13.69
CA ASN A 175 0.18 -26.34 12.62
C ASN A 175 -1.26 -26.02 12.19
N GLU A 176 -1.73 -24.79 12.39
CA GLU A 176 -3.09 -24.37 12.06
C GLU A 176 -3.46 -24.51 10.57
N GLN A 177 -2.49 -24.60 9.67
CA GLN A 177 -2.71 -24.85 8.23
C GLN A 177 -2.51 -26.31 7.84
N GLU A 178 -2.34 -27.20 8.80
CA GLU A 178 -2.14 -28.61 8.50
C GLU A 178 -3.47 -29.35 8.33
N ALA A 179 -3.55 -30.17 7.29
CA ALA A 179 -4.66 -31.08 7.11
C ALA A 179 -4.58 -32.24 8.13
N LEU A 180 -5.65 -32.43 8.86
CA LEU A 180 -5.76 -33.52 9.82
C LEU A 180 -6.34 -34.77 9.14
N CYS A 181 -6.19 -35.91 9.80
CA CYS A 181 -6.89 -37.14 9.46
C CYS A 181 -7.78 -37.57 10.62
N THR A 182 -8.99 -37.99 10.30
CA THR A 182 -9.94 -38.51 11.28
C THR A 182 -10.63 -39.78 10.76
N ASP A 183 -10.95 -40.69 11.65
CA ASP A 183 -11.84 -41.83 11.41
C ASP A 183 -13.34 -41.44 11.51
N GLY A 184 -13.65 -40.21 11.89
CA GLY A 184 -15.01 -39.68 11.82
C GLY A 184 -15.59 -39.79 10.42
N HIS A 185 -16.86 -40.14 10.30
CA HIS A 185 -17.57 -40.30 9.01
C HIS A 185 -17.05 -41.45 8.12
N THR A 186 -16.23 -42.37 8.64
CA THR A 186 -15.72 -43.52 7.88
C THR A 186 -16.49 -44.82 8.15
N ASP A 187 -17.48 -44.80 9.03
CA ASP A 187 -18.33 -45.97 9.33
C ASP A 187 -19.20 -46.35 8.13
N LEU A 188 -19.41 -47.63 7.96
CA LEU A 188 -20.28 -48.20 6.91
C LEU A 188 -21.70 -47.64 7.01
N TYR A 189 -22.24 -47.57 8.20
CA TYR A 189 -23.63 -47.13 8.45
C TYR A 189 -23.69 -45.61 8.70
N PRO A 190 -24.77 -44.95 8.23
CA PRO A 190 -25.87 -45.50 7.46
C PRO A 190 -25.50 -45.81 6.00
N LEU A 191 -26.13 -46.83 5.40
CA LEU A 191 -25.89 -47.20 4.01
C LEU A 191 -26.42 -46.18 3.00
N THR A 192 -27.34 -45.32 3.42
CA THR A 192 -27.87 -44.18 2.65
C THR A 192 -28.06 -42.98 3.56
N GLY A 193 -28.01 -41.76 3.01
CA GLY A 193 -28.17 -40.52 3.77
C GLY A 193 -26.95 -40.17 4.69
N GLY A 194 -25.84 -40.90 4.56
CA GLY A 194 -24.64 -40.61 5.31
C GLY A 194 -24.07 -39.24 4.95
N LEU A 195 -23.49 -38.53 5.94
CA LEU A 195 -22.91 -37.19 5.76
C LEU A 195 -21.40 -37.24 6.04
N ILE A 196 -20.61 -36.58 5.17
CA ILE A 196 -19.27 -36.14 5.48
C ILE A 196 -19.33 -34.62 5.60
N ALA A 197 -18.95 -34.07 6.76
CA ALA A 197 -18.90 -32.63 7.00
C ALA A 197 -17.53 -32.22 7.54
N PHE A 198 -16.94 -31.24 6.90
CA PHE A 198 -15.67 -30.64 7.28
C PHE A 198 -15.86 -29.17 7.60
N SER A 199 -15.57 -28.74 8.80
CA SER A 199 -15.50 -27.33 9.20
C SER A 199 -14.06 -26.85 9.17
N THR A 200 -13.80 -25.74 8.50
CA THR A 200 -12.43 -25.23 8.29
C THR A 200 -11.81 -24.65 9.54
N LEU A 201 -12.61 -24.10 10.45
CA LEU A 201 -12.15 -23.39 11.66
C LEU A 201 -12.28 -24.23 12.93
N ASP A 202 -12.97 -25.35 12.86
CA ASP A 202 -13.18 -26.19 14.04
C ASP A 202 -11.86 -26.71 14.62
N GLY A 203 -11.73 -26.61 15.95
CA GLY A 203 -10.54 -27.02 16.71
C GLY A 203 -9.27 -26.17 16.45
N ARG A 204 -9.33 -25.05 15.73
CA ARG A 204 -8.18 -24.20 15.44
C ARG A 204 -8.05 -23.07 16.46
N PRO A 205 -6.90 -22.95 17.19
CA PRO A 205 -6.73 -22.02 18.30
C PRO A 205 -7.00 -20.55 17.96
N SER A 206 -6.61 -20.09 16.76
CA SER A 206 -6.82 -18.69 16.36
C SER A 206 -8.19 -18.41 15.74
N ALA A 207 -9.13 -19.37 15.74
CA ALA A 207 -10.45 -19.19 15.14
C ALA A 207 -11.25 -18.05 15.79
N GLN A 208 -11.11 -17.84 17.10
CA GLN A 208 -11.78 -16.74 17.82
C GLN A 208 -11.18 -15.36 17.48
N ASP A 209 -9.92 -15.31 17.05
CA ASP A 209 -9.22 -14.09 16.64
C ASP A 209 -8.90 -14.12 15.13
N PHE A 210 -9.84 -14.59 14.34
CA PHE A 210 -9.70 -14.79 12.91
C PHE A 210 -9.23 -13.53 12.15
N ASP A 211 -9.73 -12.35 12.56
CA ASP A 211 -9.38 -11.08 11.91
C ASP A 211 -7.90 -10.72 12.03
N ASN A 212 -7.22 -11.22 13.07
CA ASN A 212 -5.79 -10.97 13.30
C ASN A 212 -4.91 -12.17 12.95
N SER A 213 -5.48 -13.24 12.37
CA SER A 213 -4.75 -14.43 11.95
C SER A 213 -4.62 -14.54 10.43
N PRO A 214 -3.56 -13.99 9.80
CA PRO A 214 -3.31 -14.18 8.37
C PRO A 214 -3.21 -15.65 7.98
N VAL A 215 -2.71 -16.49 8.89
CA VAL A 215 -2.59 -17.94 8.70
C VAL A 215 -3.94 -18.59 8.46
N LEU A 216 -4.95 -18.30 9.31
CA LEU A 216 -6.30 -18.83 9.13
C LEU A 216 -7.05 -18.17 7.97
N GLN A 217 -6.78 -16.90 7.66
CA GLN A 217 -7.36 -16.22 6.49
C GLN A 217 -6.91 -16.88 5.18
N ASP A 218 -5.66 -17.33 5.11
CA ASP A 218 -5.16 -18.13 3.98
C ASP A 218 -5.70 -19.57 4.03
N TRP A 219 -5.79 -20.15 5.22
CA TRP A 219 -6.32 -21.48 5.40
C TRP A 219 -7.74 -21.61 4.86
N VAL A 220 -8.66 -20.72 5.21
CA VAL A 220 -10.05 -20.77 4.75
C VAL A 220 -10.22 -20.34 3.29
N THR A 221 -9.20 -19.74 2.67
CA THR A 221 -9.31 -19.25 1.29
C THR A 221 -9.19 -20.40 0.29
N ALA A 222 -10.16 -20.49 -0.62
CA ALA A 222 -10.11 -21.42 -1.73
C ALA A 222 -10.72 -20.82 -3.01
N THR A 223 -10.22 -21.24 -4.16
CA THR A 223 -10.80 -21.01 -5.49
C THR A 223 -11.48 -22.24 -6.03
N ASP A 224 -11.03 -23.42 -5.62
CA ASP A 224 -11.55 -24.71 -6.06
C ASP A 224 -11.46 -25.71 -4.91
N ILE A 225 -12.39 -26.65 -4.90
CA ILE A 225 -12.43 -27.77 -3.96
C ILE A 225 -12.36 -29.06 -4.75
N ARG A 226 -11.54 -29.99 -4.29
CA ARG A 226 -11.43 -31.33 -4.83
C ARG A 226 -11.68 -32.36 -3.75
N VAL A 227 -12.55 -33.29 -4.03
CA VAL A 227 -12.80 -34.44 -3.17
C VAL A 227 -12.33 -35.70 -3.90
N ILE A 228 -11.60 -36.56 -3.18
CA ILE A 228 -11.08 -37.82 -3.71
C ILE A 228 -11.61 -38.92 -2.83
N PHE A 229 -12.36 -39.85 -3.41
CA PHE A 229 -12.79 -41.09 -2.78
C PHE A 229 -11.76 -42.17 -3.12
N SER A 230 -11.04 -42.68 -2.12
CA SER A 230 -9.89 -43.54 -2.36
C SER A 230 -10.16 -45.01 -2.10
N ARG A 231 -11.09 -45.33 -1.19
CA ARG A 231 -11.42 -46.72 -0.84
C ARG A 231 -12.93 -46.87 -0.53
N PRO A 232 -13.64 -47.82 -1.15
CA PRO A 232 -14.97 -48.21 -0.74
C PRO A 232 -14.91 -49.15 0.46
N HIS A 233 -16.01 -49.25 1.21
CA HIS A 233 -16.21 -50.37 2.12
C HIS A 233 -16.42 -51.65 1.33
N LEU A 234 -15.58 -52.64 1.56
CA LEU A 234 -15.74 -53.96 0.96
C LEU A 234 -16.61 -54.80 1.90
N PHE A 235 -17.83 -55.18 1.46
CA PHE A 235 -18.76 -56.02 2.21
C PHE A 235 -18.26 -57.46 2.46
N ARG A 236 -17.04 -57.78 2.11
CA ARG A 236 -16.51 -59.15 2.13
C ARG A 236 -16.32 -59.74 3.54
N GLU A 237 -16.46 -58.94 4.62
CA GLU A 237 -16.25 -59.39 6.01
C GLU A 237 -17.52 -59.69 6.79
N LEU A 238 -18.70 -59.40 6.25
CA LEU A 238 -19.94 -59.86 6.85
C LEU A 238 -20.26 -61.26 6.28
N GLY A 239 -19.71 -62.27 6.95
CA GLY A 239 -19.98 -63.68 6.64
C GLY A 239 -21.46 -64.01 6.73
N GLY A 240 -22.19 -63.68 5.67
CA GLY A 240 -23.48 -64.23 5.38
C GLY A 240 -23.30 -65.54 4.62
N ARG A 241 -23.46 -66.66 5.28
CA ARG A 241 -23.85 -67.90 4.64
C ARG A 241 -25.19 -67.64 3.95
N ASP A 242 -25.18 -67.30 2.70
CA ASP A 242 -26.37 -67.32 1.89
C ASP A 242 -26.36 -68.61 1.07
N ASN A 243 -27.01 -69.62 1.67
CA ASN A 243 -27.66 -70.66 0.89
C ASN A 243 -28.90 -70.03 0.26
N GLU A 244 -28.74 -69.56 -0.94
CA GLU A 244 -29.88 -69.44 -1.85
C GLU A 244 -29.41 -69.73 -3.29
N GLU A 245 -29.58 -70.97 -3.68
CA GLU A 245 -29.82 -71.35 -5.06
C GLU A 245 -31.03 -70.54 -5.53
N ASP A 246 -30.92 -69.67 -6.50
CA ASP A 246 -31.69 -69.78 -7.74
C ASP A 246 -31.50 -68.54 -8.65
N ASP A 247 -31.65 -68.88 -9.88
CA ASP A 247 -31.87 -68.05 -11.06
C ASP A 247 -30.72 -67.19 -11.63
N GLY A 248 -30.18 -67.72 -12.67
CA GLY A 248 -29.35 -67.25 -13.80
C GLY A 248 -29.05 -65.81 -14.06
N GLY A 249 -28.90 -65.00 -13.03
CA GLY A 249 -28.45 -63.59 -13.14
C GLY A 249 -27.26 -63.34 -12.29
N THR A 250 -26.12 -63.06 -12.88
CA THR A 250 -24.87 -62.63 -12.22
C THR A 250 -25.13 -61.46 -11.27
N GLY A 251 -25.51 -61.80 -10.02
CA GLY A 251 -25.62 -60.87 -8.91
C GLY A 251 -24.23 -60.33 -8.47
N SER A 252 -23.52 -59.72 -9.38
CA SER A 252 -22.33 -58.95 -9.05
C SER A 252 -22.78 -57.71 -8.34
N SER A 253 -22.67 -57.71 -7.01
CA SER A 253 -22.85 -56.54 -6.15
C SER A 253 -22.01 -55.38 -6.66
N SER A 254 -22.59 -54.48 -7.45
CA SER A 254 -21.89 -53.33 -8.05
C SER A 254 -21.59 -52.29 -6.99
N TYR A 255 -20.35 -52.20 -6.55
CA TYR A 255 -19.91 -51.12 -5.66
C TYR A 255 -19.76 -49.83 -6.45
N TYR A 256 -20.37 -48.75 -5.98
CA TYR A 256 -20.32 -47.42 -6.58
C TYR A 256 -20.46 -46.34 -5.49
N TYR A 257 -20.00 -45.13 -5.78
CA TYR A 257 -20.31 -43.98 -4.97
C TYR A 257 -21.52 -43.26 -5.56
N ALA A 258 -22.44 -42.83 -4.67
CA ALA A 258 -23.55 -41.96 -5.05
C ALA A 258 -23.68 -40.81 -4.04
N VAL A 259 -23.69 -39.59 -4.54
CA VAL A 259 -23.74 -38.36 -3.74
C VAL A 259 -24.92 -37.53 -4.23
N GLY A 260 -25.78 -37.12 -3.29
CA GLY A 260 -26.92 -36.27 -3.57
C GLY A 260 -26.60 -34.78 -3.49
N GLU A 261 -25.75 -34.40 -2.54
CA GLU A 261 -25.35 -32.99 -2.40
C GLU A 261 -23.87 -32.85 -2.13
N PHE A 262 -23.27 -31.89 -2.81
CA PHE A 262 -21.93 -31.37 -2.57
C PHE A 262 -22.02 -29.88 -2.28
N GLN A 263 -21.96 -29.50 -1.01
CA GLN A 263 -22.09 -28.12 -0.58
C GLN A 263 -20.74 -27.54 -0.15
N VAL A 264 -20.55 -26.29 -0.48
CA VAL A 264 -19.41 -25.47 -0.03
C VAL A 264 -19.95 -24.18 0.57
N GLY A 265 -20.12 -24.18 1.89
CA GLY A 265 -20.63 -23.02 2.61
C GLY A 265 -19.52 -22.00 2.86
N GLY A 266 -19.73 -20.76 2.49
CA GLY A 266 -18.73 -19.71 2.66
C GLY A 266 -19.20 -18.34 2.22
N ARG A 267 -18.26 -17.43 2.16
CA ARG A 267 -18.46 -16.05 1.72
C ARG A 267 -17.46 -15.70 0.63
N CYS A 268 -17.84 -14.84 -0.31
CA CYS A 268 -16.85 -14.24 -1.21
C CYS A 268 -15.72 -13.60 -0.41
N LYS A 269 -14.47 -13.85 -0.77
CA LYS A 269 -13.33 -13.15 -0.17
C LYS A 269 -13.29 -11.73 -0.72
N CYS A 270 -13.71 -10.75 0.08
CA CYS A 270 -13.70 -9.33 -0.25
C CYS A 270 -12.91 -8.49 0.76
N ASN A 271 -12.14 -9.13 1.64
CA ASN A 271 -11.24 -8.51 2.60
C ASN A 271 -11.90 -7.45 3.52
N GLY A 272 -13.21 -7.55 3.74
CA GLY A 272 -13.97 -6.63 4.57
C GLY A 272 -14.32 -5.30 3.90
N HIS A 273 -14.12 -5.18 2.59
CA HIS A 273 -14.37 -3.96 1.81
C HIS A 273 -15.56 -4.06 0.85
N ALA A 274 -16.36 -5.10 0.94
CA ALA A 274 -17.60 -5.22 0.17
C ALA A 274 -18.62 -6.05 0.93
N SER A 275 -19.91 -5.71 0.77
CA SER A 275 -21.05 -6.43 1.33
C SER A 275 -21.64 -7.46 0.39
N ARG A 276 -21.25 -7.47 -0.88
CA ARG A 276 -21.77 -8.40 -1.91
C ARG A 276 -20.77 -8.67 -3.01
N CYS A 277 -20.97 -9.81 -3.69
CA CYS A 277 -20.33 -10.13 -4.95
C CYS A 277 -21.30 -9.90 -6.11
N MET A 278 -20.76 -9.52 -7.24
CA MET A 278 -21.49 -9.26 -8.47
C MET A 278 -20.73 -9.81 -9.68
N LYS A 279 -21.40 -10.04 -10.79
CA LYS A 279 -20.75 -10.37 -12.06
C LYS A 279 -20.27 -9.08 -12.71
N ASP A 280 -19.04 -9.08 -13.18
CA ASP A 280 -18.49 -8.00 -13.99
C ASP A 280 -18.99 -8.08 -15.44
N LYS A 281 -18.48 -7.19 -16.31
CA LYS A 281 -18.83 -7.15 -17.73
C LYS A 281 -18.46 -8.43 -18.49
N GLU A 282 -17.50 -9.20 -17.96
CA GLU A 282 -17.01 -10.46 -18.52
C GLU A 282 -17.69 -11.66 -17.85
N SER A 283 -18.76 -11.44 -17.09
CA SER A 283 -19.49 -12.46 -16.31
C SER A 283 -18.67 -13.15 -15.23
N LYS A 284 -17.50 -12.59 -14.86
CA LYS A 284 -16.69 -13.06 -13.74
C LYS A 284 -17.24 -12.54 -12.42
N LEU A 285 -17.23 -13.36 -11.40
CA LEU A 285 -17.64 -12.96 -10.06
C LEU A 285 -16.57 -12.09 -9.42
N VAL A 286 -16.92 -10.87 -8.99
CA VAL A 286 -16.04 -9.89 -8.34
C VAL A 286 -16.73 -9.23 -7.16
N CYS A 287 -15.97 -8.68 -6.23
CA CYS A 287 -16.51 -7.90 -5.11
C CYS A 287 -16.97 -6.51 -5.57
N ASP A 288 -18.10 -6.02 -5.06
CA ASP A 288 -18.55 -4.62 -5.20
C ASP A 288 -17.76 -3.72 -4.21
N CYS A 289 -16.50 -3.42 -4.57
CA CYS A 289 -15.53 -2.82 -3.66
C CYS A 289 -15.91 -1.42 -3.21
N LYS A 290 -15.86 -1.19 -1.89
CA LYS A 290 -16.00 0.09 -1.18
C LYS A 290 -14.65 0.53 -0.61
N HIS A 291 -14.64 1.56 0.27
CA HIS A 291 -13.45 2.04 1.00
C HIS A 291 -12.27 2.39 0.07
N ASN A 292 -12.57 2.92 -1.12
CA ASN A 292 -11.57 3.28 -2.14
C ASN A 292 -10.63 2.13 -2.52
N THR A 293 -11.12 0.88 -2.44
CA THR A 293 -10.40 -0.31 -2.86
C THR A 293 -10.85 -0.78 -4.24
N GLU A 294 -10.04 -1.59 -4.92
CA GLU A 294 -10.31 -2.22 -6.20
C GLU A 294 -9.68 -3.62 -6.28
N GLY A 295 -9.93 -4.30 -7.38
CA GLY A 295 -9.50 -5.68 -7.63
C GLY A 295 -10.64 -6.67 -7.41
N PRO A 296 -10.50 -7.93 -7.86
CA PRO A 296 -11.53 -8.94 -7.73
C PRO A 296 -11.93 -9.23 -6.27
N GLU A 297 -10.99 -9.08 -5.35
CA GLU A 297 -11.12 -9.29 -3.89
C GLU A 297 -11.00 -7.99 -3.09
N CYS A 298 -11.07 -6.80 -3.71
CA CYS A 298 -10.78 -5.52 -3.06
C CYS A 298 -9.40 -5.52 -2.37
N ASP A 299 -8.41 -6.11 -3.03
CA ASP A 299 -7.10 -6.44 -2.49
C ASP A 299 -6.04 -5.36 -2.70
N ARG A 300 -6.43 -4.23 -3.26
CA ARG A 300 -5.56 -3.06 -3.47
C ARG A 300 -6.36 -1.77 -3.43
N CYS A 301 -5.65 -0.66 -3.20
CA CYS A 301 -6.26 0.67 -3.25
C CYS A 301 -6.51 1.11 -4.70
N LYS A 302 -7.60 1.87 -4.91
CA LYS A 302 -7.87 2.55 -6.17
C LYS A 302 -6.73 3.53 -6.52
N PRO A 303 -6.51 3.83 -7.81
CA PRO A 303 -5.59 4.87 -8.22
C PRO A 303 -5.81 6.17 -7.45
N PHE A 304 -4.71 6.83 -7.07
CA PHE A 304 -4.70 8.05 -6.27
C PHE A 304 -5.06 7.90 -4.78
N HIS A 305 -5.37 6.70 -4.28
CA HIS A 305 -5.69 6.45 -2.86
C HIS A 305 -4.56 5.70 -2.14
N TYR A 306 -3.32 6.12 -2.37
CA TYR A 306 -2.10 5.47 -1.84
C TYR A 306 -1.46 6.23 -0.67
N ASP A 307 -2.23 6.99 0.11
CA ASP A 307 -1.66 7.72 1.25
C ASP A 307 -1.37 6.82 2.45
N ARG A 308 -2.05 5.67 2.52
CA ARG A 308 -1.78 4.58 3.47
C ARG A 308 -1.57 3.27 2.71
N PRO A 309 -0.87 2.28 3.32
CA PRO A 309 -0.78 0.96 2.73
C PRO A 309 -2.16 0.30 2.78
N TRP A 310 -2.48 -0.50 1.77
CA TRP A 310 -3.69 -1.31 1.80
C TRP A 310 -3.63 -2.29 3.00
N GLN A 311 -4.76 -2.46 3.69
CA GLN A 311 -4.95 -3.42 4.77
C GLN A 311 -6.36 -3.99 4.69
N ARG A 312 -6.53 -5.25 5.11
CA ARG A 312 -7.85 -5.85 5.30
C ARG A 312 -8.64 -5.06 6.36
N ALA A 313 -9.93 -4.86 6.14
CA ALA A 313 -10.80 -4.32 7.17
C ALA A 313 -11.00 -5.33 8.30
N ASN A 314 -11.03 -4.86 9.52
CA ASN A 314 -11.26 -5.65 10.72
C ASN A 314 -12.46 -5.10 11.53
N ALA A 315 -12.81 -5.75 12.63
CA ALA A 315 -13.96 -5.35 13.45
C ALA A 315 -13.85 -3.92 14.04
N ARG A 316 -12.62 -3.39 14.18
CA ARG A 316 -12.35 -2.07 14.78
C ARG A 316 -12.23 -0.97 13.74
N GLU A 317 -11.62 -1.28 12.60
CA GLU A 317 -11.27 -0.30 11.57
C GLU A 317 -11.58 -0.84 10.17
N ALA A 318 -12.21 -0.02 9.36
CA ALA A 318 -12.46 -0.33 7.95
C ALA A 318 -11.20 -0.32 7.09
N ASN A 319 -10.11 0.29 7.56
CA ASN A 319 -8.85 0.46 6.83
C ASN A 319 -9.04 1.01 5.40
N GLU A 320 -9.87 2.04 5.30
CA GLU A 320 -10.14 2.71 4.02
C GLU A 320 -8.85 3.22 3.37
N CYS A 321 -8.73 3.05 2.07
CA CYS A 321 -7.65 3.67 1.30
C CYS A 321 -7.87 5.18 1.20
N LEU A 322 -6.85 5.95 1.58
CA LEU A 322 -6.92 7.41 1.62
C LEU A 322 -6.32 8.04 0.37
N ALA A 323 -7.02 9.04 -0.15
CA ALA A 323 -6.52 9.81 -1.28
C ALA A 323 -5.23 10.54 -0.92
N CYS A 324 -4.28 10.55 -1.84
CA CYS A 324 -3.05 11.35 -1.70
C CYS A 324 -3.40 12.85 -1.70
N ASN A 325 -2.90 13.58 -0.71
CA ASN A 325 -3.00 15.02 -0.72
C ASN A 325 -1.93 15.61 -1.65
N CYS A 326 -2.32 15.98 -2.86
CA CYS A 326 -1.44 16.59 -3.87
C CYS A 326 -1.77 18.05 -4.15
N ASN A 327 -2.51 18.73 -3.29
CA ASN A 327 -2.92 20.13 -3.46
C ASN A 327 -3.52 20.43 -4.85
N LEU A 328 -4.22 19.47 -5.44
CA LEU A 328 -4.81 19.52 -6.79
C LEU A 328 -3.80 19.66 -7.94
N HIS A 329 -2.51 19.52 -7.67
CA HIS A 329 -1.45 19.68 -8.67
C HIS A 329 -0.92 18.36 -9.25
N ALA A 330 -1.41 17.21 -8.81
CA ALA A 330 -1.09 15.94 -9.41
C ALA A 330 -2.34 15.04 -9.51
N ARG A 331 -2.32 14.12 -10.48
CA ARG A 331 -3.36 13.10 -10.69
C ARG A 331 -2.85 11.69 -10.40
N ARG A 332 -1.59 11.56 -10.03
CA ARG A 332 -0.93 10.28 -9.73
C ARG A 332 -0.09 10.44 -8.48
N CYS A 333 -0.10 9.42 -7.67
CA CYS A 333 0.79 9.31 -6.51
C CYS A 333 1.23 7.86 -6.34
N ARG A 334 2.20 7.64 -5.49
CA ARG A 334 2.67 6.32 -5.06
C ARG A 334 2.82 6.29 -3.56
N PHE A 335 2.76 5.11 -2.98
CA PHE A 335 3.07 4.89 -1.57
C PHE A 335 4.58 4.78 -1.33
N ASN A 336 5.06 5.32 -0.21
CA ASN A 336 6.42 5.15 0.28
C ASN A 336 6.39 4.75 1.75
N MET A 337 6.90 3.54 2.05
CA MET A 337 6.87 2.95 3.39
C MET A 337 7.76 3.70 4.39
N GLU A 338 8.91 4.22 3.98
CA GLU A 338 9.83 4.96 4.86
C GLU A 338 9.21 6.28 5.31
N LEU A 339 8.63 7.03 4.36
CA LEU A 339 7.91 8.26 4.69
C LEU A 339 6.70 7.99 5.57
N TYR A 340 6.00 6.89 5.35
CA TYR A 340 4.89 6.46 6.19
C TYR A 340 5.35 6.22 7.64
N LYS A 341 6.45 5.49 7.84
CA LYS A 341 7.05 5.27 9.16
C LYS A 341 7.48 6.58 9.80
N LEU A 342 8.19 7.45 9.07
CA LEU A 342 8.65 8.75 9.55
C LEU A 342 7.50 9.71 9.93
N SER A 343 6.34 9.59 9.27
CA SER A 343 5.16 10.39 9.60
C SER A 343 4.39 9.89 10.84
N GLY A 344 4.92 8.91 11.58
CA GLY A 344 4.20 8.25 12.66
C GLY A 344 3.04 7.38 12.15
N ARG A 345 3.19 6.74 10.98
CA ARG A 345 2.19 5.91 10.30
C ARG A 345 0.90 6.68 9.94
N LYS A 346 1.02 7.96 9.62
CA LYS A 346 -0.13 8.80 9.25
C LYS A 346 -0.28 8.93 7.74
N SER A 347 0.81 9.16 7.00
CA SER A 347 0.80 9.43 5.56
C SER A 347 2.07 8.92 4.89
N GLY A 348 1.94 8.24 3.77
CA GLY A 348 3.04 7.70 2.95
C GLY A 348 2.92 8.07 1.46
N GLY A 349 1.90 8.82 1.07
CA GLY A 349 1.68 9.22 -0.31
C GLY A 349 2.73 10.18 -0.84
N VAL A 350 3.19 9.95 -2.07
CA VAL A 350 4.11 10.82 -2.80
C VAL A 350 3.50 11.15 -4.14
N CYS A 351 3.19 12.41 -4.36
CA CYS A 351 2.62 12.91 -5.60
C CYS A 351 3.63 12.81 -6.76
N LEU A 352 3.16 12.36 -7.90
CA LEU A 352 3.98 12.20 -9.10
C LEU A 352 3.60 13.25 -10.13
N ASN A 353 4.63 13.80 -10.81
CA ASN A 353 4.44 14.78 -11.89
C ASN A 353 3.61 16.00 -11.46
N CYS A 354 4.07 16.69 -10.40
CA CYS A 354 3.45 17.94 -9.95
C CYS A 354 3.32 18.93 -11.12
N ARG A 355 2.10 19.41 -11.35
CA ARG A 355 1.74 20.41 -12.39
C ARG A 355 1.81 21.82 -11.81
N HIS A 356 1.52 22.82 -12.65
CA HIS A 356 1.36 24.23 -12.25
C HIS A 356 2.58 24.78 -11.53
N ASN A 357 3.79 24.30 -11.95
CA ASN A 357 5.08 24.74 -11.42
C ASN A 357 5.27 24.49 -9.93
N THR A 358 4.57 23.48 -9.40
CA THR A 358 4.74 23.02 -8.02
C THR A 358 5.68 21.82 -7.94
N ALA A 359 6.25 21.59 -6.77
CA ALA A 359 7.17 20.50 -6.44
C ALA A 359 6.95 19.98 -5.02
N GLY A 360 7.70 18.94 -4.65
CA GLY A 360 7.65 18.31 -3.34
C GLY A 360 6.68 17.14 -3.26
N ARG A 361 6.74 16.44 -2.13
CA ARG A 361 5.97 15.24 -1.86
C ARG A 361 4.46 15.41 -2.08
N HIS A 362 3.94 16.58 -1.71
CA HIS A 362 2.54 16.95 -1.81
C HIS A 362 2.28 18.05 -2.85
N CYS A 363 3.25 18.33 -3.74
CA CYS A 363 3.21 19.48 -4.64
C CYS A 363 2.91 20.79 -3.87
N HIS A 364 3.58 21.00 -2.73
CA HIS A 364 3.23 22.02 -1.74
C HIS A 364 4.17 23.23 -1.72
N TYR A 365 5.17 23.24 -2.60
CA TYR A 365 6.02 24.40 -2.83
C TYR A 365 6.28 24.60 -4.32
N CYS A 366 6.79 25.75 -4.70
CA CYS A 366 7.03 26.06 -6.10
C CYS A 366 8.36 25.47 -6.59
N LYS A 367 8.43 25.05 -7.86
CA LYS A 367 9.68 24.61 -8.50
C LYS A 367 10.70 25.74 -8.55
N GLU A 368 11.94 25.37 -8.75
CA GLU A 368 13.02 26.33 -9.03
C GLU A 368 12.64 27.21 -10.22
N GLY A 369 12.90 28.51 -10.12
CA GLY A 369 12.48 29.52 -11.08
C GLY A 369 11.06 30.04 -10.90
N PHE A 370 10.36 29.58 -9.86
CA PHE A 370 9.03 30.03 -9.48
C PHE A 370 8.95 30.35 -8.00
N TYR A 371 8.09 31.28 -7.60
CA TYR A 371 7.84 31.64 -6.21
C TYR A 371 6.36 31.58 -5.83
N ARG A 372 6.10 31.49 -4.54
CA ARG A 372 4.75 31.37 -3.99
C ARG A 372 4.01 32.70 -4.03
N ASP A 373 2.85 32.75 -4.71
CA ASP A 373 1.91 33.86 -4.62
C ASP A 373 1.05 33.70 -3.36
N MET A 374 1.37 34.45 -2.32
CA MET A 374 0.69 34.34 -1.02
C MET A 374 -0.76 34.84 -1.06
N SER A 375 -1.18 35.55 -2.11
CA SER A 375 -2.59 35.98 -2.29
C SER A 375 -3.52 34.85 -2.71
N LYS A 376 -2.98 33.68 -3.06
CA LYS A 376 -3.73 32.53 -3.56
C LYS A 376 -3.54 31.31 -2.66
N SER A 377 -4.54 30.41 -2.61
CA SER A 377 -4.37 29.10 -1.99
C SER A 377 -3.30 28.29 -2.70
N ILE A 378 -2.61 27.39 -1.99
CA ILE A 378 -1.66 26.44 -2.63
C ILE A 378 -2.37 25.56 -3.67
N THR A 379 -3.66 25.32 -3.54
CA THR A 379 -4.47 24.51 -4.45
C THR A 379 -4.79 25.24 -5.77
N ASP A 380 -4.56 26.55 -5.86
CA ASP A 380 -4.79 27.33 -7.07
C ASP A 380 -3.75 26.99 -8.15
N ARG A 381 -4.19 26.82 -9.38
CA ARG A 381 -3.32 26.55 -10.55
C ARG A 381 -2.27 27.63 -10.80
N LYS A 382 -2.51 28.85 -10.33
CA LYS A 382 -1.62 30.02 -10.45
C LYS A 382 -0.94 30.36 -9.13
N ALA A 383 -0.86 29.40 -8.20
CA ALA A 383 -0.21 29.58 -6.90
C ALA A 383 1.31 29.84 -7.01
N CYS A 384 1.94 29.37 -8.08
CA CYS A 384 3.36 29.58 -8.36
C CYS A 384 3.53 30.52 -9.56
N LYS A 385 4.13 31.66 -9.31
CA LYS A 385 4.49 32.68 -10.33
C LYS A 385 5.95 32.49 -10.74
N ALA A 386 6.23 32.70 -12.02
CA ALA A 386 7.62 32.69 -12.51
C ALA A 386 8.43 33.82 -11.87
N CYS A 387 9.70 33.56 -11.57
CA CYS A 387 10.63 34.59 -11.17
C CYS A 387 10.84 35.58 -12.34
N ASP A 388 10.63 36.85 -12.09
CA ASP A 388 10.86 37.93 -13.05
C ASP A 388 12.16 38.68 -12.69
N CYS A 389 13.27 37.95 -12.66
CA CYS A 389 14.56 38.53 -12.28
C CYS A 389 15.15 39.33 -13.44
N HIS A 390 15.47 40.60 -13.16
CA HIS A 390 16.03 41.52 -14.15
C HIS A 390 17.30 40.98 -14.79
N PRO A 391 17.39 40.88 -16.12
CA PRO A 391 18.46 40.15 -16.82
C PRO A 391 19.87 40.72 -16.54
N VAL A 392 19.99 42.01 -16.23
CA VAL A 392 21.24 42.65 -15.96
C VAL A 392 21.50 42.82 -14.47
N GLY A 393 20.48 43.17 -13.69
CA GLY A 393 20.64 43.46 -12.26
C GLY A 393 20.66 42.24 -11.36
N ALA A 394 20.04 41.13 -11.77
CA ALA A 394 20.05 39.90 -10.97
C ALA A 394 21.35 39.10 -11.20
N ALA A 395 21.80 38.42 -10.16
CA ALA A 395 22.93 37.50 -10.21
C ALA A 395 22.57 36.09 -10.76
N GLY A 396 21.27 35.82 -10.98
CA GLY A 396 20.74 34.56 -11.50
C GLY A 396 19.28 34.70 -11.95
N LYS A 397 18.77 33.68 -12.61
CA LYS A 397 17.38 33.62 -13.11
C LYS A 397 16.38 33.07 -12.09
N THR A 398 16.86 32.51 -10.97
CA THR A 398 16.04 31.90 -9.92
C THR A 398 15.89 32.87 -8.75
N CYS A 399 14.67 33.00 -8.24
CA CYS A 399 14.34 33.81 -7.07
C CYS A 399 14.12 32.92 -5.84
N ASN A 400 13.98 33.52 -4.68
CA ASN A 400 13.55 32.83 -3.47
C ASN A 400 12.13 32.29 -3.68
N GLN A 401 11.92 31.00 -3.46
CA GLN A 401 10.65 30.33 -3.74
C GLN A 401 9.48 30.80 -2.87
N THR A 402 9.77 31.41 -1.72
CA THR A 402 8.74 31.92 -0.80
C THR A 402 8.45 33.39 -1.03
N THR A 403 9.50 34.21 -1.12
CA THR A 403 9.36 35.68 -1.16
C THR A 403 9.33 36.27 -2.58
N GLY A 404 9.81 35.53 -3.58
CA GLY A 404 9.99 36.02 -4.94
C GLY A 404 11.22 36.92 -5.11
N GLN A 405 12.03 37.13 -4.05
CA GLN A 405 13.23 37.97 -4.10
C GLN A 405 14.30 37.35 -4.99
N CYS A 406 14.66 38.04 -6.04
CA CYS A 406 15.80 37.68 -6.88
C CYS A 406 17.12 37.94 -6.20
N PRO A 407 18.16 37.12 -6.44
CA PRO A 407 19.51 37.38 -5.98
C PRO A 407 20.09 38.56 -6.77
N CYS A 408 20.20 39.74 -6.15
CA CYS A 408 20.68 40.92 -6.83
C CYS A 408 22.23 40.95 -6.85
N LYS A 409 22.78 41.56 -7.91
CA LYS A 409 24.20 41.90 -7.97
C LYS A 409 24.56 42.98 -6.94
N ASP A 410 25.83 43.16 -6.69
CA ASP A 410 26.31 44.17 -5.73
C ASP A 410 25.77 45.57 -6.12
N GLY A 411 25.21 46.29 -5.15
CA GLY A 411 24.64 47.63 -5.34
C GLY A 411 23.28 47.68 -6.03
N VAL A 412 22.68 46.53 -6.38
CA VAL A 412 21.34 46.44 -6.96
C VAL A 412 20.33 46.06 -5.89
N THR A 413 19.13 46.61 -5.97
CA THR A 413 18.03 46.35 -5.04
C THR A 413 16.70 46.17 -5.78
N GLY A 414 15.65 45.85 -5.02
CA GLY A 414 14.29 45.56 -5.52
C GLY A 414 14.03 44.06 -5.61
N LEU A 415 12.76 43.70 -5.58
CA LEU A 415 12.32 42.31 -5.66
C LEU A 415 12.88 41.58 -6.88
N THR A 416 12.86 42.25 -8.02
CA THR A 416 13.37 41.75 -9.31
C THR A 416 14.77 42.22 -9.63
N CYS A 417 15.47 42.93 -8.71
CA CYS A 417 16.78 43.51 -8.93
C CYS A 417 16.83 44.56 -10.06
N ASN A 418 15.84 45.41 -10.13
CA ASN A 418 15.63 46.39 -11.22
C ASN A 418 16.03 47.82 -10.87
N ARG A 419 16.57 48.05 -9.66
CA ARG A 419 16.96 49.38 -9.16
C ARG A 419 18.34 49.34 -8.50
N CYS A 420 19.04 50.46 -8.49
CA CYS A 420 20.23 50.62 -7.68
C CYS A 420 19.88 50.91 -6.22
N ALA A 421 20.66 50.38 -5.32
CA ALA A 421 20.56 50.64 -3.88
C ALA A 421 20.94 52.10 -3.55
N LYS A 422 20.48 52.59 -2.39
CA LYS A 422 20.83 53.94 -1.92
C LYS A 422 22.36 54.09 -1.83
N GLY A 423 22.93 55.15 -2.42
CA GLY A 423 24.38 55.38 -2.51
C GLY A 423 25.06 54.68 -3.69
N TYR A 424 24.27 54.14 -4.63
CA TYR A 424 24.79 53.56 -5.87
C TYR A 424 24.16 54.24 -7.09
N GLN A 425 24.98 54.48 -8.12
CA GLN A 425 24.56 55.03 -9.39
C GLN A 425 24.48 53.96 -10.47
N GLN A 426 23.57 54.15 -11.46
CA GLN A 426 23.44 53.27 -12.61
C GLN A 426 24.70 53.34 -13.49
N SER A 427 25.25 52.20 -13.83
CA SER A 427 26.39 52.01 -14.72
C SER A 427 25.92 51.45 -16.07
N ARG A 428 26.65 51.72 -17.15
CA ARG A 428 26.44 51.07 -18.45
C ARG A 428 27.00 49.64 -18.53
N SER A 429 27.70 49.20 -17.48
CA SER A 429 28.32 47.86 -17.43
C SER A 429 27.27 46.81 -17.09
N PRO A 430 27.08 45.75 -17.90
CA PRO A 430 26.18 44.64 -17.55
C PRO A 430 26.76 43.76 -16.41
N VAL A 431 28.04 43.87 -16.12
CA VAL A 431 28.72 43.13 -15.03
C VAL A 431 28.51 43.81 -13.67
N ALA A 432 28.55 45.13 -13.63
CA ALA A 432 28.34 45.96 -12.44
C ALA A 432 27.31 47.06 -12.79
N PRO A 433 26.03 46.75 -12.83
CA PRO A 433 25.00 47.70 -13.28
C PRO A 433 24.76 48.85 -12.32
N CYS A 434 25.19 48.70 -11.06
CA CYS A 434 25.18 49.77 -10.05
C CYS A 434 26.55 49.87 -9.41
N ILE A 435 27.13 51.05 -9.43
CA ILE A 435 28.43 51.37 -8.84
C ILE A 435 28.24 52.34 -7.69
N SER A 436 28.93 52.14 -6.56
CA SER A 436 28.93 53.11 -5.47
C SER A 436 29.58 54.39 -5.90
N GLU A 437 29.04 55.54 -5.50
CA GLU A 437 29.80 56.78 -5.53
C GLU A 437 31.06 56.57 -4.70
N PRO A 438 32.26 56.92 -5.23
CA PRO A 438 33.48 56.71 -4.47
C PRO A 438 33.40 57.55 -3.20
N PRO A 439 33.54 56.97 -2.00
CA PRO A 439 33.71 57.75 -0.81
C PRO A 439 35.06 58.49 -0.91
N PRO A 440 35.21 59.71 -0.38
CA PRO A 440 36.41 60.55 -0.55
C PRO A 440 37.67 59.96 0.08
N HIS A 441 37.75 58.71 0.50
CA HIS A 441 38.87 58.09 1.20
C HIS A 441 39.32 56.71 0.71
N LEU A 442 39.29 56.41 -0.59
CA LEU A 442 39.70 55.10 -1.13
C LEU A 442 41.21 54.85 -1.27
N THR A 443 42.04 55.83 -1.01
CA THR A 443 43.51 55.70 -1.05
C THR A 443 44.12 54.90 0.13
N TYR A 444 43.34 54.61 1.19
CA TYR A 444 43.82 53.87 2.38
C TYR A 444 43.79 52.36 2.24
N CYS A 445 42.80 51.77 1.51
CA CYS A 445 42.62 50.31 1.46
C CYS A 445 43.69 49.57 0.64
N ASP A 446 44.26 50.21 -0.39
CA ASP A 446 45.31 49.58 -1.23
C ASP A 446 46.63 49.38 -0.47
N SER A 447 46.92 50.24 0.56
CA SER A 447 48.02 50.06 1.48
C SER A 447 47.69 49.10 2.65
N TYR A 448 46.42 48.96 3.00
CA TYR A 448 45.95 48.17 4.15
C TYR A 448 45.94 46.66 3.93
N CYS A 449 45.45 46.19 2.79
CA CYS A 449 45.40 44.78 2.45
C CYS A 449 45.28 44.53 0.94
N LYS A 450 45.68 43.32 0.49
CA LYS A 450 45.49 42.85 -0.89
C LYS A 450 44.41 41.80 -0.92
N PRO A 451 43.26 42.02 -1.61
CA PRO A 451 42.19 41.03 -1.72
C PRO A 451 42.71 39.71 -2.30
N ALA A 452 42.21 38.60 -1.78
CA ALA A 452 42.57 37.26 -2.26
C ALA A 452 42.11 37.03 -3.72
N LYS A 453 43.05 36.77 -4.63
CA LYS A 453 42.73 36.47 -6.04
C LYS A 453 42.09 35.10 -6.20
N GLY A 454 41.11 34.96 -7.13
CA GLY A 454 40.32 33.74 -7.33
C GLY A 454 41.10 32.46 -7.69
N ASN A 455 42.37 32.55 -8.09
CA ASN A 455 43.24 31.41 -8.44
C ASN A 455 44.16 30.97 -7.31
N TYR A 456 43.69 31.00 -6.08
CA TYR A 456 44.51 30.67 -4.90
C TYR A 456 44.85 29.18 -4.83
N LYS A 457 46.17 28.85 -4.80
CA LYS A 457 46.66 27.47 -4.63
C LYS A 457 46.90 27.19 -3.14
N ILE A 458 46.09 26.32 -2.56
CA ILE A 458 46.26 25.83 -1.19
C ILE A 458 47.35 24.75 -1.20
N ASN A 459 48.47 24.99 -0.49
CA ASN A 459 49.56 24.04 -0.31
C ASN A 459 49.79 23.72 1.18
N MET A 460 50.62 22.71 1.48
CA MET A 460 50.86 22.25 2.84
C MET A 460 51.44 23.36 3.73
N LYS A 461 52.40 24.17 3.23
CA LYS A 461 53.01 25.24 4.00
C LYS A 461 51.99 26.31 4.47
N LYS A 462 51.05 26.68 3.59
CA LYS A 462 49.97 27.62 3.92
C LYS A 462 48.93 27.00 4.85
N TYR A 463 48.59 25.71 4.65
CA TYR A 463 47.67 24.97 5.49
C TYR A 463 48.22 24.81 6.94
N CYS A 464 49.48 24.45 7.09
CA CYS A 464 50.10 24.26 8.41
C CYS A 464 50.18 25.54 9.23
N LYS A 465 50.28 26.70 8.60
CA LYS A 465 50.38 28.03 9.27
C LYS A 465 49.02 28.50 9.84
N LYS A 466 47.93 27.79 9.60
CA LYS A 466 46.60 28.19 10.07
C LYS A 466 46.14 27.27 11.21
N ASP A 467 45.41 27.81 12.17
CA ASP A 467 44.92 27.08 13.33
C ASP A 467 43.60 26.41 13.05
N TYR A 468 42.79 27.06 12.22
CA TYR A 468 41.54 26.46 11.75
C TYR A 468 41.39 26.53 10.22
N VAL A 469 40.76 25.51 9.65
CA VAL A 469 40.40 25.41 8.23
C VAL A 469 39.01 24.78 8.15
N VAL A 470 38.02 25.59 7.82
CA VAL A 470 36.61 25.20 7.84
C VAL A 470 35.91 25.59 6.54
N GLN A 471 34.92 24.80 6.18
CA GLN A 471 33.92 25.14 5.15
C GLN A 471 32.67 25.64 5.85
N VAL A 472 32.25 26.85 5.55
CA VAL A 472 31.09 27.49 6.14
C VAL A 472 30.09 27.90 5.07
N ASN A 473 28.81 27.88 5.43
CA ASN A 473 27.76 28.56 4.71
C ASN A 473 27.33 29.78 5.52
N VAL A 474 27.39 30.96 4.92
CA VAL A 474 27.02 32.21 5.59
C VAL A 474 25.52 32.38 5.52
N LEU A 475 24.89 32.52 6.67
CA LEU A 475 23.42 32.57 6.79
C LEU A 475 22.91 34.00 6.94
N ASP A 476 23.53 34.76 7.85
CA ASP A 476 23.11 36.12 8.19
C ASP A 476 24.27 36.96 8.67
N MET A 477 24.08 38.28 8.81
CA MET A 477 25.09 39.23 9.33
C MET A 477 24.40 40.31 10.17
N GLU A 478 24.92 40.53 11.37
CA GLU A 478 24.56 41.65 12.23
C GLU A 478 25.82 42.49 12.57
N THR A 479 25.62 43.77 12.78
CA THR A 479 26.70 44.67 13.21
C THR A 479 26.68 44.81 14.72
N VAL A 480 27.80 44.47 15.39
CA VAL A 480 27.97 44.59 16.83
C VAL A 480 29.19 45.50 17.10
N ALA A 481 28.94 46.75 17.46
CA ALA A 481 29.96 47.78 17.59
C ALA A 481 30.83 47.91 16.32
N ASN A 482 32.15 47.71 16.42
CA ASN A 482 33.09 47.78 15.30
C ASN A 482 33.32 46.45 14.58
N TRP A 483 32.43 45.47 14.81
CA TRP A 483 32.53 44.11 14.25
C TRP A 483 31.30 43.73 13.47
N ALA A 484 31.51 43.02 12.39
CA ALA A 484 30.48 42.26 11.70
C ALA A 484 30.46 40.82 12.25
N LYS A 485 29.36 40.43 12.85
CA LYS A 485 29.08 39.07 13.33
C LYS A 485 28.26 38.36 12.27
N PHE A 486 28.88 37.40 11.61
CA PHE A 486 28.19 36.55 10.64
C PHE A 486 27.72 35.27 11.34
N THR A 487 26.43 34.95 11.19
CA THR A 487 25.92 33.64 11.54
C THR A 487 26.26 32.68 10.40
N VAL A 488 27.01 31.62 10.72
CA VAL A 488 27.51 30.67 9.73
C VAL A 488 27.19 29.24 10.14
N ASN A 489 26.83 28.40 9.18
CA ASN A 489 26.73 26.97 9.40
C ASN A 489 28.04 26.30 8.95
N VAL A 490 28.74 25.65 9.86
CA VAL A 490 29.99 24.94 9.59
C VAL A 490 29.70 23.57 8.99
N LEU A 491 29.89 23.45 7.69
CA LEU A 491 29.61 22.23 6.92
C LEU A 491 30.69 21.16 7.08
N SER A 492 31.96 21.58 7.14
CA SER A 492 33.10 20.66 7.29
C SER A 492 34.27 21.34 8.02
N VAL A 493 34.90 20.60 8.92
CA VAL A 493 36.10 20.99 9.64
C VAL A 493 37.27 20.16 9.10
N TYR A 494 38.25 20.80 8.47
CA TYR A 494 39.45 20.15 7.92
C TYR A 494 40.66 20.30 8.85
N LYS A 495 40.69 21.35 9.66
CA LYS A 495 41.65 21.59 10.71
C LYS A 495 41.01 22.45 11.78
N CYS A 496 41.23 22.14 13.02
CA CYS A 496 40.86 22.98 14.16
C CYS A 496 41.75 22.60 15.35
N ARG A 497 42.43 23.57 15.93
CA ARG A 497 43.18 23.44 17.18
C ARG A 497 42.32 23.81 18.39
N ASP A 498 41.18 24.46 18.16
CA ASP A 498 40.26 24.90 19.20
C ASP A 498 39.03 24.00 19.20
N GLU A 499 38.74 23.30 20.30
CA GLU A 499 37.62 22.38 20.46
C GLU A 499 36.23 23.04 20.37
N ARG A 500 36.19 24.38 20.43
CA ARG A 500 34.95 25.17 20.36
C ARG A 500 34.32 25.21 18.98
N VAL A 501 35.04 24.87 17.91
CA VAL A 501 34.54 24.91 16.54
C VAL A 501 34.08 23.53 16.11
N LYS A 502 32.77 23.29 16.23
CA LYS A 502 32.10 22.04 15.81
C LYS A 502 31.28 22.27 14.52
N ARG A 503 30.84 21.19 13.88
CA ARG A 503 29.88 21.27 12.77
C ARG A 503 28.52 21.77 13.28
N GLY A 504 27.82 22.53 12.45
CA GLY A 504 26.55 23.17 12.77
C GLY A 504 26.71 24.69 12.86
N ASP A 505 25.74 25.32 13.50
CA ASP A 505 25.70 26.79 13.59
C ASP A 505 26.78 27.34 14.49
N ASN A 506 27.40 28.40 14.02
CA ASN A 506 28.51 29.07 14.68
C ASN A 506 28.58 30.56 14.27
N PHE A 507 29.46 31.33 14.87
CA PHE A 507 29.66 32.72 14.51
C PHE A 507 31.04 32.94 13.87
N LEU A 508 31.10 33.87 12.89
CA LEU A 508 32.33 34.35 12.28
C LEU A 508 32.39 35.85 12.44
N TRP A 509 33.40 36.32 13.17
CA TRP A 509 33.61 37.72 13.46
C TRP A 509 34.66 38.32 12.54
N ILE A 510 34.35 39.49 11.95
CA ILE A 510 35.25 40.26 11.07
C ILE A 510 35.19 41.71 11.49
N HIS A 511 36.34 42.34 11.64
CA HIS A 511 36.37 43.75 11.99
C HIS A 511 35.85 44.63 10.84
N MET A 512 35.04 45.66 11.15
CA MET A 512 34.42 46.51 10.14
C MET A 512 35.42 47.19 9.19
N LYS A 513 36.64 47.55 9.68
CA LYS A 513 37.71 48.07 8.82
C LYS A 513 38.16 47.07 7.77
N ASP A 514 38.26 45.80 8.11
CA ASP A 514 38.67 44.73 7.20
C ASP A 514 37.58 44.48 6.16
N LEU A 515 36.33 44.50 6.59
CA LEU A 515 35.17 44.32 5.71
C LEU A 515 34.99 45.50 4.75
N ALA A 516 35.18 46.74 5.23
CA ALA A 516 35.14 47.96 4.42
C ALA A 516 36.21 47.97 3.32
N CYS A 517 37.40 47.45 3.59
CA CYS A 517 38.49 47.25 2.62
C CYS A 517 38.34 45.96 1.79
N LYS A 518 37.22 45.23 1.93
CA LYS A 518 36.94 43.94 1.24
C LYS A 518 38.02 42.87 1.49
N CYS A 519 38.64 42.87 2.67
CA CYS A 519 39.64 41.91 3.11
C CYS A 519 39.27 41.26 4.45
N PRO A 520 38.33 40.28 4.45
CA PRO A 520 37.87 39.47 3.30
C PRO A 520 36.59 40.01 2.62
N LYS A 521 36.35 39.57 1.37
CA LYS A 521 35.07 39.76 0.68
C LYS A 521 34.16 38.58 1.01
N ILE A 522 33.07 38.82 1.76
CA ILE A 522 32.11 37.82 2.19
C ILE A 522 30.68 38.29 1.90
N GLN A 523 29.81 37.37 1.55
CA GLN A 523 28.40 37.62 1.20
C GLN A 523 27.52 36.60 1.87
N ILE A 524 26.30 36.98 2.26
CA ILE A 524 25.28 36.11 2.83
C ILE A 524 24.81 35.09 1.77
N SER A 525 24.33 33.94 2.22
CA SER A 525 23.82 32.81 1.41
C SER A 525 24.87 32.18 0.49
N ARG A 526 26.17 32.33 0.78
CA ARG A 526 27.25 31.69 0.03
C ARG A 526 28.15 30.84 0.91
N LYS A 527 28.72 29.81 0.29
CA LYS A 527 29.69 28.92 0.94
C LYS A 527 31.11 29.45 0.77
N TYR A 528 31.88 29.40 1.85
CA TYR A 528 33.26 29.86 1.87
C TYR A 528 34.19 28.82 2.49
N LEU A 529 35.45 28.86 2.05
CA LEU A 529 36.54 28.27 2.78
C LEU A 529 37.14 29.37 3.64
N VAL A 530 37.16 29.17 4.95
CA VAL A 530 37.75 30.09 5.92
C VAL A 530 38.97 29.41 6.54
N MET A 531 40.11 30.08 6.49
CA MET A 531 41.37 29.61 7.08
C MET A 531 42.01 30.79 7.87
N GLY A 532 42.06 30.66 9.17
CA GLY A 532 42.56 31.72 10.05
C GLY A 532 43.52 31.20 11.12
N ILE A 533 43.99 32.13 11.94
CA ILE A 533 44.77 31.88 13.14
C ILE A 533 43.85 32.20 14.32
N SER A 534 43.87 31.38 15.35
CA SER A 534 43.13 31.62 16.59
C SER A 534 44.00 32.49 17.47
N GLU A 535 43.75 33.78 17.50
CA GLU A 535 44.36 34.65 18.50
C GLU A 535 43.69 34.40 19.86
N ASN A 536 44.43 34.60 20.94
CA ASN A 536 44.11 34.33 22.35
C ASN A 536 42.66 34.68 22.76
N PRO A 537 42.14 34.12 23.85
CA PRO A 537 40.70 34.09 24.17
C PRO A 537 40.12 35.51 24.21
N THR A 538 39.46 35.86 23.15
CA THR A 538 38.61 37.04 23.08
C THR A 538 37.27 36.65 23.69
N ASP A 539 36.60 37.57 24.36
CA ASP A 539 35.26 37.42 24.95
C ASP A 539 34.17 37.07 23.92
N ARG A 540 34.54 36.66 22.69
CA ARG A 540 33.64 36.41 21.58
C ARG A 540 33.66 34.96 21.17
N PRO A 541 32.49 34.26 21.27
CA PRO A 541 32.40 32.87 20.89
C PRO A 541 32.43 32.73 19.35
N GLY A 542 33.16 31.72 18.84
CA GLY A 542 33.18 31.36 17.43
C GLY A 542 34.52 31.60 16.72
N LEU A 543 34.45 31.75 15.40
CA LEU A 543 35.60 31.99 14.52
C LEU A 543 35.87 33.48 14.35
N MET A 544 37.15 33.87 14.23
CA MET A 544 37.53 35.23 13.92
C MET A 544 38.34 35.24 12.62
N ALA A 545 38.03 36.13 11.70
CA ALA A 545 38.80 36.33 10.49
C ALA A 545 39.22 37.79 10.35
N ASP A 546 40.48 38.01 10.07
CA ASP A 546 41.15 39.29 9.89
C ASP A 546 41.69 39.47 8.45
N LYS A 547 42.37 40.56 8.18
CA LYS A 547 43.07 40.85 6.90
C LYS A 547 44.08 39.77 6.48
N ASN A 548 44.61 38.97 7.43
CA ASN A 548 45.56 37.88 7.19
C ASN A 548 44.88 36.52 7.00
N SER A 549 43.59 36.44 7.28
CA SER A 549 42.79 35.24 7.11
C SER A 549 42.46 35.02 5.64
N LEU A 550 42.41 33.76 5.22
CA LEU A 550 41.95 33.42 3.88
C LEU A 550 40.47 33.12 3.91
N VAL A 551 39.65 33.96 3.34
CA VAL A 551 38.21 33.75 3.14
C VAL A 551 37.94 33.81 1.65
N ILE A 552 37.65 32.68 1.06
CA ILE A 552 37.39 32.56 -0.39
C ILE A 552 36.15 31.73 -0.65
N GLN A 553 35.43 32.09 -1.70
CA GLN A 553 34.21 31.35 -2.08
C GLN A 553 34.55 29.88 -2.33
N TRP A 554 33.74 28.98 -1.77
CA TRP A 554 33.96 27.55 -1.85
C TRP A 554 33.94 26.99 -3.28
N ARG A 555 34.82 26.01 -3.54
CA ARG A 555 34.86 25.20 -4.77
C ARG A 555 34.99 23.74 -4.39
N ASP A 556 34.15 22.87 -4.98
CA ASP A 556 34.09 21.44 -4.62
C ASP A 556 35.41 20.69 -4.88
N ALA A 557 36.19 21.16 -5.86
CA ALA A 557 37.52 20.64 -6.13
C ALA A 557 38.48 20.68 -4.92
N TRP A 558 38.24 21.58 -3.94
CA TRP A 558 39.07 21.67 -2.74
C TRP A 558 38.82 20.55 -1.72
N THR A 559 37.67 19.92 -1.72
CA THR A 559 37.31 18.83 -0.79
C THR A 559 38.37 17.73 -0.77
N ARG A 560 38.73 17.20 -1.95
CA ARG A 560 39.75 16.14 -2.07
C ARG A 560 41.12 16.64 -1.60
N ARG A 561 41.49 17.88 -1.93
CA ARG A 561 42.79 18.47 -1.59
C ARG A 561 42.91 18.73 -0.10
N LEU A 562 41.89 19.28 0.53
CA LEU A 562 41.88 19.57 1.97
C LEU A 562 41.90 18.28 2.79
N ARG A 563 41.16 17.26 2.42
CA ARG A 563 41.23 15.92 3.05
C ARG A 563 42.63 15.31 2.95
N LYS A 564 43.32 15.50 1.79
CA LYS A 564 44.70 15.04 1.61
C LYS A 564 45.66 15.79 2.54
N LEU A 565 45.49 17.11 2.72
CA LEU A 565 46.28 17.92 3.64
C LEU A 565 46.03 17.54 5.10
N GLN A 566 44.78 17.32 5.48
CA GLN A 566 44.39 16.86 6.81
C GLN A 566 45.00 15.48 7.16
N ARG A 567 45.00 14.52 6.22
CA ARG A 567 45.67 13.24 6.44
C ARG A 567 47.18 13.38 6.60
N ARG A 568 47.83 14.34 5.90
CA ARG A 568 49.26 14.61 6.01
C ARG A 568 49.59 15.30 7.33
N GLU A 569 48.75 16.18 7.84
CA GLU A 569 48.86 16.78 9.15
C GLU A 569 48.80 15.72 10.26
N LYS A 570 47.78 14.84 10.23
CA LYS A 570 47.66 13.71 11.17
C LYS A 570 48.90 12.80 11.16
N LYS A 571 49.68 12.76 10.05
CA LYS A 571 50.96 12.05 9.93
C LYS A 571 52.16 12.91 10.33
N GLY A 572 51.97 13.99 11.07
CA GLY A 572 53.04 14.82 11.61
C GLY A 572 53.78 15.73 10.60
N LYS A 573 53.29 15.86 9.35
CA LYS A 573 53.98 16.65 8.31
C LYS A 573 53.89 18.19 8.50
N CYS A 574 53.15 18.66 9.51
CA CYS A 574 53.17 20.08 9.93
C CYS A 574 54.19 20.38 11.06
N LEU A 575 54.85 19.37 11.63
CA LEU A 575 55.75 19.49 12.78
C LEU A 575 57.23 19.72 12.41
N LYS A 576 57.57 19.83 11.13
CA LYS A 576 58.93 20.24 10.71
C LYS A 576 59.00 21.77 10.56
N PRO A 577 60.01 22.43 11.15
CA PRO A 577 60.17 23.89 11.15
C PRO A 577 60.23 24.50 9.73
#